data_f1ad58b5ab468069bd3e91929a618c28
#
_entry.id   f1ad58b5ab468069bd3e91929a618c28
#
_cell.length_a   1.000
_cell.length_b   1.000
_cell.length_c   1.000
_cell.angle_alpha   90.00
_cell.angle_beta   90.00
_cell.angle_gamma   90.00
#
_symmetry.space_group_name_H-M   'P 1'
#
loop_
_entity.id
_entity.type
_entity.pdbx_description
1 polymer ?
#
loop_
_entity_poly.entity_id
_entity_poly.type
_entity_poly.pdbx_seq_one_letter_code
_entity_poly.pdbx_strand_id
1 'polypeptide(L)'
;MKWFVFRNNTVEPFFDGKTVAFSGYDDVSVVPTEAEGFIWFYQVPVKFSSGVLTQEIRSITEKLQLVVGEIGAKPLVVFTMENLVDLKLVTSDMAVQEAIDSFNATARTLAQAHSHVKVVDFSEFTKRYTSQQLIDWKYYFISQSLLNPKIAKDFKVWWHRIEEELTLCRKKCLVLDLDNTLWGGILGEDGAEGVKIGGDYPGNAFLYWQRGLVELSKCGVILALCSKNNEADVQELWDANPFMALKREHISAHRINWQSKDQNIRELAEELNIGLDSMVFVDDNPTERE
;
A
#
# COMPACT_ATOMS: atom_id res chain seq x y z
N MET A 1 -17.54 4.72 1.09
CA MET A 1 -18.01 3.34 1.40
C MET A 1 -18.53 3.29 2.83
N LYS A 2 -19.60 2.56 3.11
CA LYS A 2 -20.10 2.35 4.48
C LYS A 2 -19.46 1.08 5.03
N TRP A 3 -18.52 1.26 5.95
CA TRP A 3 -17.81 0.16 6.58
C TRP A 3 -18.51 -0.35 7.84
N PHE A 4 -18.37 -1.64 8.11
CA PHE A 4 -18.73 -2.26 9.40
C PHE A 4 -17.47 -2.94 9.98
N VAL A 5 -17.11 -2.58 11.22
CA VAL A 5 -15.88 -3.04 11.87
C VAL A 5 -16.21 -4.12 12.89
N PHE A 6 -15.73 -5.33 12.67
CA PHE A 6 -15.66 -6.39 13.67
C PHE A 6 -14.44 -6.15 14.55
N ARG A 7 -14.61 -6.23 15.88
CA ARG A 7 -13.59 -5.80 16.83
C ARG A 7 -13.66 -6.54 18.17
N ASN A 8 -12.54 -6.57 18.89
CA ASN A 8 -12.46 -7.06 20.26
C ASN A 8 -12.06 -5.99 21.29
N ASN A 9 -11.90 -4.75 20.87
CA ASN A 9 -11.54 -3.62 21.72
C ASN A 9 -12.13 -2.32 21.16
N THR A 10 -12.00 -1.20 21.91
CA THR A 10 -12.47 0.12 21.47
C THR A 10 -11.59 0.66 20.37
N VAL A 11 -12.18 0.90 19.19
CA VAL A 11 -11.51 1.40 17.99
C VAL A 11 -12.21 2.61 17.35
N GLU A 12 -13.31 3.07 17.93
CA GLU A 12 -14.09 4.20 17.41
C GLU A 12 -13.27 5.47 17.16
N PRO A 13 -12.28 5.83 17.99
CA PRO A 13 -11.46 7.02 17.73
C PRO A 13 -10.63 6.94 16.45
N PHE A 14 -10.36 5.72 15.95
CA PHE A 14 -9.48 5.45 14.83
C PHE A 14 -10.18 5.48 13.47
N PHE A 15 -11.49 5.36 13.43
CA PHE A 15 -12.28 5.40 12.21
C PHE A 15 -13.22 6.61 12.20
N ASP A 16 -13.68 7.04 11.01
CA ASP A 16 -14.64 8.14 10.91
C ASP A 16 -16.07 7.62 11.18
N GLY A 17 -16.62 7.99 12.33
CA GLY A 17 -17.93 7.55 12.78
C GLY A 17 -19.13 7.94 11.93
N LYS A 18 -18.97 8.75 10.88
CA LYS A 18 -20.03 9.09 9.92
C LYS A 18 -20.27 7.99 8.88
N THR A 19 -19.22 7.23 8.57
CA THR A 19 -19.21 6.21 7.52
C THR A 19 -18.92 4.82 8.04
N VAL A 20 -18.72 4.68 9.36
CA VAL A 20 -18.32 3.42 9.99
C VAL A 20 -19.28 3.05 11.13
N ALA A 21 -19.77 1.82 11.10
CA ALA A 21 -20.49 1.19 12.20
C ALA A 21 -19.61 0.08 12.83
N PHE A 22 -19.92 -0.32 14.05
CA PHE A 22 -19.09 -1.25 14.82
C PHE A 22 -19.92 -2.39 15.39
N SER A 23 -19.32 -3.59 15.45
CA SER A 23 -19.88 -4.71 16.20
C SER A 23 -19.82 -4.48 17.73
N GLY A 24 -20.52 -5.27 18.50
CA GLY A 24 -20.18 -5.50 19.90
C GLY A 24 -18.73 -6.02 20.03
N TYR A 25 -18.18 -5.99 21.24
CA TYR A 25 -16.85 -6.55 21.46
C TYR A 25 -16.90 -8.08 21.30
N ASP A 26 -16.00 -8.59 20.45
CA ASP A 26 -15.88 -10.00 20.13
C ASP A 26 -17.17 -10.66 19.58
N ASP A 27 -18.08 -9.84 19.04
CA ASP A 27 -19.38 -10.25 18.52
C ASP A 27 -19.37 -10.29 16.99
N VAL A 28 -19.62 -11.47 16.45
CA VAL A 28 -19.75 -11.73 15.01
C VAL A 28 -21.13 -12.27 14.64
N SER A 29 -22.08 -12.24 15.57
CA SER A 29 -23.43 -12.81 15.38
C SER A 29 -24.28 -12.04 14.37
N VAL A 30 -23.92 -10.78 14.09
CA VAL A 30 -24.67 -9.93 13.16
C VAL A 30 -23.75 -9.45 12.05
N VAL A 31 -24.09 -9.82 10.81
CA VAL A 31 -23.48 -9.29 9.59
C VAL A 31 -24.50 -8.35 8.93
N PRO A 32 -24.34 -7.01 9.05
CA PRO A 32 -25.35 -6.08 8.54
C PRO A 32 -25.39 -6.06 7.00
N THR A 33 -26.59 -6.17 6.46
CA THR A 33 -26.80 -6.21 5.00
C THR A 33 -26.57 -4.87 4.32
N GLU A 34 -26.73 -3.77 5.05
CA GLU A 34 -26.53 -2.38 4.59
C GLU A 34 -25.05 -1.97 4.51
N ALA A 35 -24.14 -2.73 5.12
CA ALA A 35 -22.71 -2.48 5.00
C ALA A 35 -22.24 -2.73 3.56
N GLU A 36 -21.46 -1.80 3.03
CA GLU A 36 -20.85 -1.91 1.70
C GLU A 36 -19.50 -2.64 1.74
N GLY A 37 -18.88 -2.68 2.92
CA GLY A 37 -17.64 -3.39 3.18
C GLY A 37 -17.42 -3.65 4.65
N PHE A 38 -16.51 -4.55 4.96
CA PHE A 38 -16.20 -5.00 6.30
C PHE A 38 -14.74 -4.81 6.64
N ILE A 39 -14.47 -4.55 7.92
CA ILE A 39 -13.12 -4.44 8.48
C ILE A 39 -13.04 -5.44 9.63
N TRP A 40 -12.01 -6.28 9.63
CA TRP A 40 -11.64 -7.16 10.73
C TRP A 40 -10.47 -6.55 11.49
N PHE A 41 -10.77 -5.92 12.63
CA PHE A 41 -9.78 -5.28 13.48
C PHE A 41 -9.74 -5.95 14.86
N TYR A 42 -9.09 -7.09 14.92
CA TYR A 42 -8.85 -7.84 16.15
C TYR A 42 -7.37 -7.81 16.47
N GLN A 43 -7.04 -7.51 17.72
CA GLN A 43 -5.67 -7.55 18.24
C GLN A 43 -5.58 -8.54 19.39
N VAL A 44 -4.35 -8.92 19.75
CA VAL A 44 -4.10 -9.85 20.85
C VAL A 44 -4.75 -9.32 22.13
N PRO A 45 -5.63 -10.10 22.78
CA PRO A 45 -6.26 -9.68 24.03
C PRO A 45 -5.23 -9.51 25.16
N VAL A 46 -5.50 -8.63 26.10
CA VAL A 46 -4.62 -8.44 27.27
C VAL A 46 -4.90 -9.49 28.32
N LYS A 47 -4.11 -10.55 28.35
CA LYS A 47 -4.20 -11.68 29.31
C LYS A 47 -2.80 -12.07 29.77
N PHE A 48 -2.73 -12.67 30.96
CA PHE A 48 -1.44 -13.08 31.54
C PHE A 48 -1.09 -14.55 31.26
N SER A 49 -2.06 -15.38 30.90
CA SER A 49 -1.84 -16.81 30.62
C SER A 49 -1.67 -17.05 29.13
N SER A 50 -0.52 -17.59 28.72
CA SER A 50 -0.25 -17.96 27.33
C SER A 50 -1.24 -18.99 26.78
N GLY A 51 -1.66 -19.94 27.58
CA GLY A 51 -2.66 -20.94 27.19
C GLY A 51 -4.03 -20.32 26.89
N VAL A 52 -4.47 -19.36 27.72
CA VAL A 52 -5.73 -18.62 27.49
C VAL A 52 -5.61 -17.77 26.22
N LEU A 53 -4.49 -17.04 26.05
CA LEU A 53 -4.28 -16.23 24.85
C LEU A 53 -4.28 -17.06 23.57
N THR A 54 -3.59 -18.19 23.57
CA THR A 54 -3.53 -19.09 22.42
C THR A 54 -4.94 -19.61 22.06
N GLN A 55 -5.75 -19.94 23.03
CA GLN A 55 -7.12 -20.40 22.81
C GLN A 55 -8.00 -19.27 22.26
N GLU A 56 -7.89 -18.04 22.80
CA GLU A 56 -8.64 -16.89 22.31
C GLU A 56 -8.25 -16.54 20.87
N ILE A 57 -6.95 -16.54 20.52
CA ILE A 57 -6.49 -16.29 19.14
C ILE A 57 -7.04 -17.34 18.18
N ARG A 58 -7.07 -18.61 18.56
CA ARG A 58 -7.69 -19.66 17.75
C ARG A 58 -9.19 -19.41 17.53
N SER A 59 -9.92 -19.03 18.59
CA SER A 59 -11.34 -18.67 18.48
C SER A 59 -11.56 -17.46 17.55
N ILE A 60 -10.67 -16.44 17.62
CA ILE A 60 -10.70 -15.29 16.70
C ILE A 60 -10.48 -15.74 15.25
N THR A 61 -9.59 -16.72 15.02
CA THR A 61 -9.36 -17.27 13.68
C THR A 61 -10.58 -17.99 13.12
N GLU A 62 -11.25 -18.81 13.95
CA GLU A 62 -12.49 -19.51 13.58
C GLU A 62 -13.61 -18.51 13.25
N LYS A 63 -13.77 -17.45 14.06
CA LYS A 63 -14.75 -16.39 13.81
C LYS A 63 -14.48 -15.64 12.50
N LEU A 64 -13.21 -15.35 12.16
CA LEU A 64 -12.86 -14.75 10.88
C LEU A 64 -13.29 -15.63 9.70
N GLN A 65 -13.05 -16.94 9.79
CA GLN A 65 -13.46 -17.90 8.75
C GLN A 65 -14.98 -17.94 8.57
N LEU A 66 -15.74 -17.90 9.66
CA LEU A 66 -17.20 -17.83 9.62
C LEU A 66 -17.68 -16.54 8.92
N VAL A 67 -17.13 -15.39 9.31
CA VAL A 67 -17.48 -14.09 8.70
C VAL A 67 -17.20 -14.08 7.20
N VAL A 68 -16.04 -14.61 6.76
CA VAL A 68 -15.71 -14.71 5.32
C VAL A 68 -16.75 -15.53 4.56
N GLY A 69 -17.31 -16.57 5.18
CA GLY A 69 -18.38 -17.38 4.58
C GLY A 69 -19.74 -16.66 4.47
N GLU A 70 -20.01 -15.68 5.35
CA GLU A 70 -21.32 -15.02 5.45
C GLU A 70 -21.42 -13.70 4.66
N ILE A 71 -20.31 -12.97 4.48
CA ILE A 71 -20.30 -11.64 3.86
C ILE A 71 -20.54 -11.64 2.35
N GLY A 72 -20.51 -12.81 1.71
CA GLY A 72 -20.62 -12.96 0.25
C GLY A 72 -19.41 -12.37 -0.47
N ALA A 73 -19.64 -11.60 -1.52
CA ALA A 73 -18.59 -10.95 -2.32
C ALA A 73 -18.25 -9.52 -1.88
N LYS A 74 -18.77 -9.07 -0.71
CA LYS A 74 -18.47 -7.72 -0.22
C LYS A 74 -17.02 -7.61 0.25
N PRO A 75 -16.36 -6.46 0.04
CA PRO A 75 -14.98 -6.26 0.47
C PRO A 75 -14.78 -6.51 1.96
N LEU A 76 -13.76 -7.27 2.32
CA LEU A 76 -13.29 -7.47 3.70
C LEU A 76 -11.82 -7.09 3.80
N VAL A 77 -11.51 -6.18 4.70
CA VAL A 77 -10.14 -5.80 5.06
C VAL A 77 -9.79 -6.44 6.39
N VAL A 78 -8.79 -7.30 6.39
CA VAL A 78 -8.28 -7.98 7.59
C VAL A 78 -6.96 -7.36 7.99
N PHE A 79 -6.91 -6.75 9.17
CA PHE A 79 -5.64 -6.30 9.75
C PHE A 79 -4.89 -7.48 10.34
N THR A 80 -3.57 -7.56 10.11
CA THR A 80 -2.73 -8.53 10.80
C THR A 80 -2.79 -8.31 12.30
N MET A 81 -2.69 -9.41 13.04
CA MET A 81 -2.63 -9.37 14.50
C MET A 81 -1.19 -9.13 14.92
N GLU A 82 -0.99 -8.22 15.87
CA GLU A 82 0.29 -7.86 16.44
C GLU A 82 0.31 -8.08 17.94
N ASN A 83 1.42 -8.57 18.47
CA ASN A 83 1.63 -8.64 19.91
C ASN A 83 2.08 -7.27 20.44
N LEU A 84 1.11 -6.38 20.69
CA LEU A 84 1.39 -5.01 21.14
C LEU A 84 1.74 -4.94 22.63
N VAL A 85 1.39 -5.96 23.41
CA VAL A 85 1.59 -6.04 24.86
C VAL A 85 2.37 -7.31 25.17
N ASP A 86 3.68 -7.27 24.98
CA ASP A 86 4.55 -8.31 25.49
C ASP A 86 5.04 -7.93 26.88
N LEU A 87 4.53 -8.63 27.90
CA LEU A 87 4.93 -8.43 29.30
C LEU A 87 6.16 -9.27 29.68
N LYS A 88 6.63 -10.13 28.77
CA LYS A 88 7.78 -11.00 29.01
C LYS A 88 9.00 -10.51 28.24
N LEU A 89 9.99 -10.00 28.98
CA LEU A 89 11.27 -9.58 28.40
C LEU A 89 12.13 -10.77 27.93
N VAL A 90 12.00 -11.92 28.59
CA VAL A 90 12.70 -13.17 28.22
C VAL A 90 11.72 -14.33 28.37
N THR A 91 11.51 -15.08 27.31
CA THR A 91 10.66 -16.27 27.34
C THR A 91 11.14 -17.32 26.34
N SER A 92 11.02 -18.59 26.70
CA SER A 92 11.11 -19.73 25.77
C SER A 92 9.72 -20.22 25.33
N ASP A 93 8.65 -19.65 25.87
CA ASP A 93 7.26 -19.98 25.49
C ASP A 93 6.86 -19.14 24.27
N MET A 94 6.92 -19.76 23.10
CA MET A 94 6.58 -19.16 21.82
C MET A 94 5.12 -19.38 21.42
N ALA A 95 4.31 -20.06 22.24
CA ALA A 95 2.97 -20.50 21.83
C ALA A 95 2.04 -19.33 21.41
N VAL A 96 2.16 -18.17 22.05
CA VAL A 96 1.37 -16.98 21.68
C VAL A 96 1.82 -16.44 20.33
N GLN A 97 3.13 -16.34 20.09
CA GLN A 97 3.66 -15.86 18.80
C GLN A 97 3.28 -16.83 17.68
N GLU A 98 3.39 -18.13 17.89
CA GLU A 98 2.97 -19.15 16.92
C GLU A 98 1.47 -19.07 16.60
N ALA A 99 0.64 -18.76 17.59
CA ALA A 99 -0.80 -18.56 17.37
C ALA A 99 -1.07 -17.30 16.53
N ILE A 100 -0.36 -16.19 16.79
CA ILE A 100 -0.44 -14.95 16.00
C ILE A 100 0.01 -15.21 14.55
N ASP A 101 1.14 -15.88 14.37
CA ASP A 101 1.66 -16.22 13.05
C ASP A 101 0.69 -17.12 12.27
N SER A 102 0.05 -18.07 12.95
CA SER A 102 -0.99 -18.92 12.39
C SER A 102 -2.23 -18.12 11.95
N PHE A 103 -2.70 -17.18 12.77
CA PHE A 103 -3.79 -16.27 12.40
C PHE A 103 -3.42 -15.46 11.15
N ASN A 104 -2.24 -14.84 11.14
CA ASN A 104 -1.78 -14.02 10.03
C ASN A 104 -1.59 -14.84 8.73
N ALA A 105 -1.11 -16.07 8.85
CA ALA A 105 -1.02 -17.00 7.72
C ALA A 105 -2.41 -17.39 7.19
N THR A 106 -3.37 -17.66 8.08
CA THR A 106 -4.76 -17.96 7.70
C THR A 106 -5.40 -16.78 6.98
N ALA A 107 -5.23 -15.55 7.48
CA ALA A 107 -5.72 -14.35 6.82
C ALA A 107 -5.17 -14.19 5.38
N ARG A 108 -3.87 -14.43 5.18
CA ARG A 108 -3.25 -14.41 3.84
C ARG A 108 -3.78 -15.51 2.93
N THR A 109 -3.99 -16.72 3.45
CA THR A 109 -4.59 -17.83 2.70
C THR A 109 -6.02 -17.50 2.27
N LEU A 110 -6.82 -16.90 3.14
CA LEU A 110 -8.17 -16.43 2.79
C LEU A 110 -8.14 -15.35 1.70
N ALA A 111 -7.18 -14.42 1.76
CA ALA A 111 -7.03 -13.39 0.72
C ALA A 111 -6.59 -13.97 -0.63
N GLN A 112 -5.84 -15.07 -0.65
CA GLN A 112 -5.50 -15.78 -1.88
C GLN A 112 -6.69 -16.54 -2.47
N ALA A 113 -7.53 -17.13 -1.59
CA ALA A 113 -8.71 -17.90 -2.01
C ALA A 113 -9.90 -17.00 -2.42
N HIS A 114 -10.01 -15.80 -1.84
CA HIS A 114 -11.16 -14.90 -2.00
C HIS A 114 -10.71 -13.52 -2.44
N SER A 115 -11.00 -13.13 -3.69
CA SER A 115 -10.55 -11.85 -4.27
C SER A 115 -11.09 -10.59 -3.55
N HIS A 116 -12.22 -10.71 -2.84
CA HIS A 116 -12.82 -9.65 -2.05
C HIS A 116 -12.18 -9.48 -0.65
N VAL A 117 -11.35 -10.44 -0.20
CA VAL A 117 -10.59 -10.35 1.05
C VAL A 117 -9.24 -9.69 0.79
N LYS A 118 -8.89 -8.69 1.59
CA LYS A 118 -7.60 -7.99 1.54
C LYS A 118 -6.96 -8.01 2.92
N VAL A 119 -5.66 -8.23 2.98
CA VAL A 119 -4.90 -8.20 4.23
C VAL A 119 -4.08 -6.92 4.28
N VAL A 120 -4.17 -6.22 5.40
CA VAL A 120 -3.37 -5.03 5.71
C VAL A 120 -2.37 -5.39 6.79
N ASP A 121 -1.09 -5.21 6.51
CA ASP A 121 -0.03 -5.40 7.50
C ASP A 121 -0.06 -4.26 8.52
N PHE A 122 -0.64 -4.53 9.69
CA PHE A 122 -0.76 -3.54 10.76
C PHE A 122 0.60 -3.11 11.33
N SER A 123 1.63 -3.94 11.17
CA SER A 123 2.99 -3.58 11.59
C SER A 123 3.53 -2.34 10.85
N GLU A 124 3.05 -2.05 9.64
CA GLU A 124 3.42 -0.84 8.89
C GLU A 124 2.98 0.45 9.60
N PHE A 125 1.93 0.36 10.41
CA PHE A 125 1.52 1.47 11.24
C PHE A 125 2.24 1.46 12.60
N THR A 126 2.26 0.32 13.29
CA THR A 126 2.76 0.22 14.67
C THR A 126 4.25 0.48 14.79
N LYS A 127 5.06 0.11 13.81
CA LYS A 127 6.53 0.37 13.77
C LYS A 127 6.92 1.85 13.85
N ARG A 128 5.98 2.77 13.61
CA ARG A 128 6.23 4.22 13.68
C ARG A 128 6.29 4.75 15.11
N TYR A 129 5.93 3.92 16.08
CA TYR A 129 5.74 4.31 17.47
C TYR A 129 6.51 3.39 18.41
N THR A 130 6.90 3.92 19.55
CA THR A 130 7.34 3.11 20.69
C THR A 130 6.14 2.47 21.39
N SER A 131 6.34 1.40 22.16
CA SER A 131 5.26 0.75 22.92
C SER A 131 4.53 1.72 23.86
N GLN A 132 5.26 2.68 24.45
CA GLN A 132 4.68 3.72 25.33
C GLN A 132 3.81 4.73 24.58
N GLN A 133 4.05 4.96 23.28
CA GLN A 133 3.22 5.81 22.45
C GLN A 133 2.01 5.06 21.92
N LEU A 134 2.18 3.75 21.61
CA LEU A 134 1.11 2.90 21.08
C LEU A 134 0.04 2.62 22.11
N ILE A 135 0.43 2.35 23.37
CA ILE A 135 -0.48 1.88 24.42
C ILE A 135 -0.51 2.89 25.55
N ASP A 136 -1.71 3.21 26.00
CA ASP A 136 -1.95 3.98 27.21
C ASP A 136 -2.89 3.18 28.12
N TRP A 137 -2.32 2.60 29.16
CA TRP A 137 -3.04 1.74 30.11
C TRP A 137 -4.22 2.43 30.79
N LYS A 138 -4.19 3.75 30.94
CA LYS A 138 -5.31 4.52 31.46
C LYS A 138 -6.54 4.37 30.57
N TYR A 139 -6.37 4.55 29.25
CA TYR A 139 -7.48 4.39 28.31
C TYR A 139 -7.93 2.94 28.21
N TYR A 140 -7.01 1.98 28.29
CA TYR A 140 -7.38 0.57 28.30
C TYR A 140 -8.32 0.25 29.48
N PHE A 141 -7.97 0.67 30.72
CA PHE A 141 -8.79 0.37 31.90
C PHE A 141 -10.09 1.19 31.98
N ILE A 142 -10.16 2.37 31.35
CA ILE A 142 -11.39 3.19 31.34
C ILE A 142 -12.37 2.72 30.26
N SER A 143 -11.89 2.37 29.07
CA SER A 143 -12.73 2.19 27.89
C SER A 143 -12.37 1.00 27.01
N GLN A 144 -11.50 0.11 27.45
CA GLN A 144 -10.97 -1.01 26.67
C GLN A 144 -10.30 -0.57 25.35
N SER A 145 -9.77 0.66 25.29
CA SER A 145 -8.98 1.13 24.15
C SER A 145 -7.55 0.64 24.29
N LEU A 146 -7.19 -0.41 23.56
CA LEU A 146 -5.82 -0.94 23.61
C LEU A 146 -4.83 0.07 23.02
N LEU A 147 -5.17 0.63 21.87
CA LEU A 147 -4.37 1.68 21.25
C LEU A 147 -4.62 3.04 21.91
N ASN A 148 -3.55 3.81 22.05
CA ASN A 148 -3.62 5.15 22.59
C ASN A 148 -4.42 6.08 21.65
N PRO A 149 -5.52 6.68 22.09
CA PRO A 149 -6.33 7.56 21.23
C PRO A 149 -5.58 8.78 20.67
N LYS A 150 -4.43 9.15 21.25
CA LYS A 150 -3.60 10.26 20.74
C LYS A 150 -3.04 10.02 19.35
N ILE A 151 -2.86 8.75 18.95
CA ILE A 151 -2.38 8.41 17.61
C ILE A 151 -3.50 8.25 16.59
N ALA A 152 -4.76 8.46 16.99
CA ALA A 152 -5.92 8.26 16.12
C ALA A 152 -5.89 9.14 14.85
N LYS A 153 -5.36 10.37 14.95
CA LYS A 153 -5.22 11.25 13.77
C LYS A 153 -4.30 10.62 12.72
N ASP A 154 -3.17 10.09 13.14
CA ASP A 154 -2.18 9.49 12.23
C ASP A 154 -2.72 8.17 11.65
N PHE A 155 -3.47 7.41 12.48
CA PHE A 155 -4.14 6.20 11.99
C PHE A 155 -5.17 6.53 10.90
N LYS A 156 -5.99 7.58 11.07
CA LYS A 156 -6.97 7.99 10.06
C LYS A 156 -6.32 8.39 8.74
N VAL A 157 -5.21 9.11 8.80
CA VAL A 157 -4.44 9.46 7.59
C VAL A 157 -3.90 8.20 6.91
N TRP A 158 -3.37 7.26 7.68
CA TRP A 158 -2.86 5.99 7.16
C TRP A 158 -4.00 5.12 6.60
N TRP A 159 -5.13 4.98 7.31
CA TRP A 159 -6.31 4.26 6.86
C TRP A 159 -6.90 4.84 5.57
N HIS A 160 -6.98 6.15 5.48
CA HIS A 160 -7.50 6.82 4.28
C HIS A 160 -6.69 6.45 3.02
N ARG A 161 -5.38 6.37 3.12
CA ARG A 161 -4.53 5.92 2.00
C ARG A 161 -4.82 4.47 1.60
N ILE A 162 -5.05 3.58 2.57
CA ILE A 162 -5.45 2.20 2.29
C ILE A 162 -6.84 2.16 1.65
N GLU A 163 -7.78 2.94 2.18
CA GLU A 163 -9.14 3.03 1.62
C GLU A 163 -9.11 3.55 0.18
N GLU A 164 -8.30 4.53 -0.11
CA GLU A 164 -8.05 4.99 -1.48
C GLU A 164 -7.51 3.87 -2.36
N GLU A 165 -6.51 3.12 -1.91
CA GLU A 165 -6.00 1.95 -2.65
C GLU A 165 -7.06 0.89 -2.93
N LEU A 166 -7.95 0.64 -1.98
CA LEU A 166 -9.02 -0.35 -2.10
C LEU A 166 -10.15 0.10 -3.04
N THR A 167 -10.41 1.41 -3.08
CA THR A 167 -11.53 2.01 -3.81
C THR A 167 -11.13 2.63 -5.15
N LEU A 168 -9.84 2.90 -5.36
CA LEU A 168 -9.36 3.54 -6.57
C LEU A 168 -9.46 2.63 -7.79
N CYS A 169 -9.97 3.22 -8.89
CA CYS A 169 -9.58 2.83 -10.22
C CYS A 169 -8.05 2.95 -10.30
N ARG A 170 -7.33 1.84 -10.32
CA ARG A 170 -5.86 1.85 -10.42
C ARG A 170 -5.46 2.63 -11.65
N LYS A 171 -4.57 3.60 -11.48
CA LYS A 171 -3.91 4.23 -12.61
C LYS A 171 -3.24 3.14 -13.44
N LYS A 172 -3.42 3.19 -14.75
CA LYS A 172 -3.00 2.12 -15.65
C LYS A 172 -1.67 2.39 -16.32
N CYS A 173 -1.29 3.67 -16.42
CA CYS A 173 -0.13 4.09 -17.18
C CYS A 173 0.68 5.14 -16.41
N LEU A 174 2.00 4.98 -16.42
CA LEU A 174 2.96 6.02 -16.06
C LEU A 174 3.54 6.60 -17.34
N VAL A 175 3.38 7.90 -17.53
CA VAL A 175 4.04 8.69 -18.58
C VAL A 175 5.25 9.35 -17.95
N LEU A 176 6.43 9.06 -18.44
CA LEU A 176 7.70 9.43 -17.85
C LEU A 176 8.42 10.44 -18.74
N ASP A 177 8.89 11.53 -18.15
CA ASP A 177 9.92 12.35 -18.78
C ASP A 177 11.28 11.64 -18.71
N LEU A 178 12.27 12.16 -19.40
CA LEU A 178 13.62 11.59 -19.52
C LEU A 178 14.62 12.34 -18.64
N ASP A 179 14.92 13.59 -19.01
CA ASP A 179 15.95 14.41 -18.36
C ASP A 179 15.60 14.69 -16.89
N ASN A 180 16.56 14.50 -15.99
CA ASN A 180 16.36 14.61 -14.54
C ASN A 180 15.22 13.75 -13.96
N THR A 181 14.61 12.88 -14.76
CA THR A 181 13.55 11.95 -14.37
C THR A 181 13.98 10.49 -14.48
N LEU A 182 14.42 10.02 -15.63
CA LEU A 182 14.99 8.67 -15.81
C LEU A 182 16.50 8.62 -15.63
N TRP A 183 17.17 9.73 -15.85
CA TRP A 183 18.60 9.93 -15.60
C TRP A 183 18.87 11.34 -15.11
N GLY A 184 20.02 11.60 -14.50
CA GLY A 184 20.42 12.93 -14.07
C GLY A 184 21.14 13.66 -15.20
N GLY A 185 20.82 14.93 -15.38
CA GLY A 185 21.33 15.78 -16.44
C GLY A 185 20.37 15.93 -17.61
N ILE A 186 20.75 16.80 -18.55
CA ILE A 186 19.96 17.14 -19.74
C ILE A 186 20.76 16.64 -20.97
N LEU A 187 20.22 15.64 -21.65
CA LEU A 187 20.92 14.95 -22.74
C LEU A 187 21.39 15.91 -23.85
N GLY A 188 20.54 16.87 -24.22
CA GLY A 188 20.84 17.86 -25.25
C GLY A 188 21.95 18.84 -24.87
N GLU A 189 22.26 19.03 -23.57
CA GLU A 189 23.28 19.94 -23.08
C GLU A 189 24.55 19.21 -22.64
N ASP A 190 24.38 18.09 -21.89
CA ASP A 190 25.47 17.36 -21.25
C ASP A 190 26.06 16.26 -22.16
N GLY A 191 25.34 15.89 -23.22
CA GLY A 191 25.69 14.77 -24.08
C GLY A 191 25.56 13.41 -23.37
N ALA A 192 25.71 12.32 -24.09
CA ALA A 192 25.58 10.96 -23.58
C ALA A 192 26.57 10.61 -22.45
N GLU A 193 27.77 11.19 -22.45
CA GLU A 193 28.76 10.97 -21.40
C GLU A 193 28.52 11.80 -20.15
N GLY A 194 27.81 12.92 -20.26
CA GLY A 194 27.45 13.78 -19.13
C GLY A 194 26.23 13.29 -18.34
N VAL A 195 25.39 12.44 -18.94
CA VAL A 195 24.20 11.85 -18.31
C VAL A 195 24.59 10.91 -17.18
N LYS A 196 23.92 11.06 -16.03
CA LYS A 196 24.22 10.31 -14.80
C LYS A 196 23.23 9.17 -14.58
N ILE A 197 23.68 7.94 -14.82
CA ILE A 197 22.93 6.72 -14.58
C ILE A 197 23.91 5.59 -14.20
N GLY A 198 23.61 4.88 -13.11
CA GLY A 198 24.54 3.89 -12.54
C GLY A 198 25.73 4.52 -11.80
N GLY A 199 26.72 3.69 -11.44
CA GLY A 199 27.91 4.15 -10.69
C GLY A 199 27.57 4.72 -9.32
N ASP A 200 28.15 5.87 -9.00
CA ASP A 200 27.96 6.58 -7.74
C ASP A 200 26.74 7.52 -7.79
N TYR A 201 26.47 8.17 -6.63
CA TYR A 201 25.42 9.18 -6.54
C TYR A 201 25.72 10.38 -7.45
N PRO A 202 24.72 10.90 -8.18
CA PRO A 202 23.29 10.54 -8.17
C PRO A 202 22.89 9.42 -9.15
N GLY A 203 23.79 8.92 -9.99
CA GLY A 203 23.48 7.94 -11.04
C GLY A 203 22.87 6.64 -10.52
N ASN A 204 23.33 6.17 -9.35
CA ASN A 204 22.80 4.98 -8.71
C ASN A 204 21.33 5.15 -8.24
N ALA A 205 20.91 6.36 -7.89
CA ALA A 205 19.52 6.66 -7.52
C ALA A 205 18.59 6.51 -8.74
N PHE A 206 19.01 7.02 -9.90
CA PHE A 206 18.25 6.86 -11.15
C PHE A 206 18.18 5.39 -11.59
N LEU A 207 19.28 4.65 -11.46
CA LEU A 207 19.28 3.22 -11.73
C LEU A 207 18.31 2.47 -10.81
N TYR A 208 18.29 2.81 -9.52
CA TYR A 208 17.35 2.21 -8.56
C TYR A 208 15.89 2.52 -8.93
N TRP A 209 15.61 3.77 -9.29
CA TRP A 209 14.30 4.20 -9.78
C TRP A 209 13.87 3.42 -11.03
N GLN A 210 14.73 3.28 -12.03
CA GLN A 210 14.42 2.51 -13.24
C GLN A 210 14.12 1.04 -12.93
N ARG A 211 14.82 0.42 -11.98
CA ARG A 211 14.51 -0.95 -11.54
C ARG A 211 13.11 -1.04 -10.92
N GLY A 212 12.70 -0.03 -10.14
CA GLY A 212 11.33 0.07 -9.63
C GLY A 212 10.28 0.15 -10.75
N LEU A 213 10.55 0.92 -11.80
CA LEU A 213 9.68 1.01 -12.99
C LEU A 213 9.55 -0.33 -13.72
N VAL A 214 10.64 -1.08 -13.86
CA VAL A 214 10.61 -2.44 -14.43
C VAL A 214 9.73 -3.36 -13.61
N GLU A 215 9.80 -3.31 -12.27
CA GLU A 215 8.92 -4.13 -11.43
C GLU A 215 7.45 -3.70 -11.55
N LEU A 216 7.17 -2.39 -11.66
CA LEU A 216 5.81 -1.90 -11.92
C LEU A 216 5.26 -2.41 -13.26
N SER A 217 6.09 -2.44 -14.31
CA SER A 217 5.66 -2.97 -15.62
C SER A 217 5.31 -4.46 -15.55
N LYS A 218 6.05 -5.25 -14.79
CA LYS A 218 5.75 -6.67 -14.54
C LYS A 218 4.42 -6.85 -13.78
N CYS A 219 4.03 -5.86 -12.97
CA CYS A 219 2.73 -5.83 -12.29
C CYS A 219 1.58 -5.36 -13.20
N GLY A 220 1.82 -5.12 -14.49
CA GLY A 220 0.81 -4.72 -15.48
C GLY A 220 0.61 -3.20 -15.61
N VAL A 221 1.49 -2.38 -15.03
CA VAL A 221 1.50 -0.93 -15.26
C VAL A 221 2.12 -0.64 -16.63
N ILE A 222 1.41 0.05 -17.48
CA ILE A 222 1.87 0.51 -18.79
C ILE A 222 2.88 1.65 -18.56
N LEU A 223 4.05 1.59 -19.22
CA LEU A 223 5.02 2.65 -19.22
C LEU A 223 5.04 3.33 -20.58
N ALA A 224 4.96 4.65 -20.60
CA ALA A 224 5.09 5.48 -21.79
C ALA A 224 6.12 6.61 -21.53
N LEU A 225 6.69 7.16 -22.59
CA LEU A 225 7.63 8.28 -22.50
C LEU A 225 7.03 9.53 -23.12
N CYS A 226 7.27 10.68 -22.49
CA CYS A 226 6.91 11.97 -23.03
C CYS A 226 8.00 13.00 -22.69
N SER A 227 8.86 13.32 -23.62
CA SER A 227 10.00 14.19 -23.39
C SER A 227 10.29 15.15 -24.54
N LYS A 228 10.78 16.34 -24.21
CA LYS A 228 11.28 17.33 -25.16
C LYS A 228 12.77 17.04 -25.44
N ASN A 229 13.03 16.14 -26.36
CA ASN A 229 14.36 15.69 -26.73
C ASN A 229 14.44 15.36 -28.23
N ASN A 230 15.66 15.19 -28.71
CA ASN A 230 15.88 14.60 -30.02
C ASN A 230 15.84 13.06 -29.89
N GLU A 231 14.92 12.44 -30.59
CA GLU A 231 14.69 11.00 -30.49
C GLU A 231 15.92 10.17 -30.85
N ALA A 232 16.71 10.58 -31.85
CA ALA A 232 17.92 9.87 -32.25
C ALA A 232 18.98 9.83 -31.15
N ASP A 233 19.18 10.95 -30.46
CA ASP A 233 20.17 11.06 -29.38
C ASP A 233 19.72 10.22 -28.15
N VAL A 234 18.44 10.23 -27.86
CA VAL A 234 17.87 9.37 -26.81
C VAL A 234 18.05 7.89 -27.12
N GLN A 235 17.83 7.49 -28.37
CA GLN A 235 18.00 6.11 -28.80
C GLN A 235 19.47 5.67 -28.69
N GLU A 236 20.42 6.51 -29.10
CA GLU A 236 21.85 6.25 -29.01
C GLU A 236 22.27 6.06 -27.53
N LEU A 237 21.87 6.98 -26.62
CA LEU A 237 22.12 6.85 -25.20
C LEU A 237 21.54 5.55 -24.62
N TRP A 238 20.30 5.23 -24.98
CA TRP A 238 19.58 4.07 -24.45
C TRP A 238 20.27 2.75 -24.81
N ASP A 239 20.76 2.65 -26.04
CA ASP A 239 21.43 1.45 -26.53
C ASP A 239 22.89 1.35 -26.05
N ALA A 240 23.58 2.49 -25.89
CA ALA A 240 24.97 2.52 -25.51
C ALA A 240 25.23 2.41 -24.00
N ASN A 241 24.30 2.86 -23.16
CA ASN A 241 24.55 2.93 -21.72
C ASN A 241 24.31 1.57 -21.02
N PRO A 242 25.35 0.92 -20.47
CA PRO A 242 25.24 -0.41 -19.86
C PRO A 242 24.41 -0.42 -18.56
N PHE A 243 24.22 0.74 -17.92
CA PHE A 243 23.46 0.87 -16.68
C PHE A 243 21.96 1.14 -16.90
N MET A 244 21.53 1.29 -18.16
CA MET A 244 20.12 1.47 -18.48
C MET A 244 19.31 0.21 -18.10
N ALA A 245 18.64 0.23 -16.95
CA ALA A 245 17.83 -0.90 -16.49
C ALA A 245 16.48 -0.99 -17.21
N LEU A 246 15.87 0.16 -17.48
CA LEU A 246 14.63 0.24 -18.25
C LEU A 246 14.95 0.04 -19.73
N LYS A 247 14.49 -1.05 -20.33
CA LYS A 247 14.71 -1.39 -21.73
C LYS A 247 13.55 -0.93 -22.60
N ARG A 248 13.76 -0.79 -23.91
CA ARG A 248 12.74 -0.38 -24.87
C ARG A 248 11.51 -1.29 -24.84
N GLU A 249 11.69 -2.57 -24.62
CA GLU A 249 10.64 -3.57 -24.50
C GLU A 249 9.68 -3.32 -23.32
N HIS A 250 10.09 -2.54 -22.31
CA HIS A 250 9.24 -2.12 -21.20
C HIS A 250 8.35 -0.91 -21.56
N ILE A 251 8.63 -0.22 -22.66
CA ILE A 251 7.94 1.01 -23.08
C ILE A 251 6.88 0.66 -24.14
N SER A 252 5.64 0.95 -23.84
CA SER A 252 4.50 0.63 -24.69
C SER A 252 4.26 1.67 -25.80
N ALA A 253 4.53 2.94 -25.52
CA ALA A 253 4.43 4.06 -26.47
C ALA A 253 5.35 5.21 -26.04
N HIS A 254 5.72 6.08 -26.98
CA HIS A 254 6.55 7.24 -26.66
C HIS A 254 6.24 8.44 -27.56
N ARG A 255 6.50 9.63 -27.00
CA ARG A 255 6.52 10.92 -27.71
C ARG A 255 7.79 11.66 -27.27
N ILE A 256 8.83 11.55 -28.08
CA ILE A 256 10.13 12.21 -27.88
C ILE A 256 10.27 13.21 -29.01
N ASN A 257 9.83 14.44 -28.76
CA ASN A 257 9.81 15.51 -29.75
C ASN A 257 9.70 16.88 -29.04
N TRP A 258 9.71 17.98 -29.80
CA TRP A 258 9.64 19.34 -29.28
C TRP A 258 8.23 19.93 -29.21
N GLN A 259 7.20 19.10 -29.36
CA GLN A 259 5.80 19.53 -29.17
C GLN A 259 5.48 19.69 -27.68
N SER A 260 4.32 20.31 -27.38
CA SER A 260 3.88 20.46 -25.99
C SER A 260 3.57 19.10 -25.36
N LYS A 261 3.93 18.94 -24.10
CA LYS A 261 3.73 17.66 -23.39
C LYS A 261 2.25 17.31 -23.20
N ASP A 262 1.37 18.31 -23.04
CA ASP A 262 -0.07 18.10 -22.94
C ASP A 262 -0.67 17.47 -24.21
N GLN A 263 -0.24 17.95 -25.39
CA GLN A 263 -0.64 17.36 -26.67
C GLN A 263 -0.11 15.93 -26.81
N ASN A 264 1.17 15.73 -26.54
CA ASN A 264 1.83 14.40 -26.58
C ASN A 264 1.15 13.39 -25.65
N ILE A 265 0.75 13.81 -24.43
CA ILE A 265 0.06 12.93 -23.48
C ILE A 265 -1.34 12.55 -23.98
N ARG A 266 -2.07 13.45 -24.61
CA ARG A 266 -3.36 13.15 -25.26
C ARG A 266 -3.21 12.13 -26.38
N GLU A 267 -2.22 12.31 -27.23
CA GLU A 267 -1.93 11.36 -28.31
C GLU A 267 -1.52 9.97 -27.77
N LEU A 268 -0.74 9.92 -26.68
CA LEU A 268 -0.41 8.67 -25.99
C LEU A 268 -1.66 7.99 -25.41
N ALA A 269 -2.57 8.78 -24.84
CA ALA A 269 -3.84 8.24 -24.31
C ALA A 269 -4.71 7.62 -25.41
N GLU A 270 -4.78 8.27 -26.58
CA GLU A 270 -5.49 7.75 -27.75
C GLU A 270 -4.83 6.47 -28.29
N GLU A 271 -3.51 6.47 -28.47
CA GLU A 271 -2.75 5.32 -28.98
C GLU A 271 -2.88 4.11 -28.05
N LEU A 272 -2.80 4.30 -26.74
CA LEU A 272 -2.91 3.24 -25.75
C LEU A 272 -4.37 2.86 -25.43
N ASN A 273 -5.34 3.59 -26.00
CA ASN A 273 -6.76 3.43 -25.74
C ASN A 273 -7.12 3.43 -24.25
N ILE A 274 -6.60 4.41 -23.52
CA ILE A 274 -6.86 4.63 -22.07
C ILE A 274 -7.26 6.08 -21.81
N GLY A 275 -8.10 6.29 -20.78
CA GLY A 275 -8.48 7.65 -20.37
C GLY A 275 -7.32 8.38 -19.70
N LEU A 276 -7.24 9.70 -19.87
CA LEU A 276 -6.25 10.56 -19.20
C LEU A 276 -6.31 10.44 -17.68
N ASP A 277 -7.49 10.21 -17.13
CA ASP A 277 -7.71 9.97 -15.69
C ASP A 277 -7.03 8.70 -15.17
N SER A 278 -6.69 7.78 -16.07
CA SER A 278 -5.95 6.54 -15.76
C SER A 278 -4.44 6.67 -15.95
N MET A 279 -3.94 7.85 -16.33
CA MET A 279 -2.51 8.14 -16.50
C MET A 279 -1.96 8.92 -15.31
N VAL A 280 -0.68 8.75 -15.05
CA VAL A 280 0.11 9.55 -14.12
C VAL A 280 1.32 10.07 -14.87
N PHE A 281 1.50 11.38 -14.93
CA PHE A 281 2.68 11.99 -15.53
C PHE A 281 3.74 12.27 -14.46
N VAL A 282 4.96 11.87 -14.73
CA VAL A 282 6.13 12.04 -13.85
C VAL A 282 7.17 12.86 -14.58
N ASP A 283 7.49 14.02 -14.01
CA ASP A 283 8.36 15.02 -14.57
C ASP A 283 9.06 15.79 -13.44
N ASP A 284 10.32 16.15 -13.58
CA ASP A 284 11.06 16.94 -12.59
C ASP A 284 10.62 18.41 -12.58
N ASN A 285 10.16 18.93 -13.72
CA ASN A 285 9.71 20.31 -13.86
C ASN A 285 8.27 20.52 -13.34
N PRO A 286 8.07 21.32 -12.27
CA PRO A 286 6.72 21.58 -11.76
C PRO A 286 5.77 22.21 -12.79
N THR A 287 6.29 23.07 -13.68
CA THR A 287 5.48 23.79 -14.69
C THR A 287 4.92 22.85 -15.75
N GLU A 288 5.60 21.73 -16.04
CA GLU A 288 5.12 20.74 -17.01
C GLU A 288 4.08 19.77 -16.41
N ARG A 289 3.91 19.82 -15.06
CA ARG A 289 2.94 18.99 -14.32
C ARG A 289 1.61 19.67 -14.08
N GLU A 290 1.50 20.98 -14.29
CA GLU A 290 0.28 21.79 -14.15
C GLU A 290 -0.54 21.79 -15.47
#